data_9417e77b629de82a28d838dff2109dcc
#
_entry.id   9417e77b629de82a28d838dff2109dcc
#
_cell.length_a   1.000
_cell.length_b   1.000
_cell.length_c   1.000
_cell.angle_alpha   90.00
_cell.angle_beta   90.00
_cell.angle_gamma   90.00
#
_symmetry.space_group_name_H-M   'P 1'
#
loop_
_entity.id
_entity.type
_entity.pdbx_description
1 polymer ?
#
loop_
_entity_poly.entity_id
_entity_poly.type
_entity_poly.pdbx_seq_one_letter_code
_entity_poly.pdbx_strand_id
1 'polypeptide(L)'
;MRVAGLLLTILLVAGTAGAQEYLSCQFSPGWQQSGAKRQYAADNLFEYKDGAAEGYLSFGFVQMQGVSCKRGGDTLDIDVSEMNDPDSAYGMFAANSDPTAPIAKIGMGGQVQRQSASFAKGKYYVEIVETAANPDADDTAAMKAFAVAMEARLEGRVTPPEALGWFPKENLNSVGVIPQSVLGLRELKRGYVAKYKAGQAFIVPEPSPEAAAAVLKSVRKLFDGAAAAQVGDEGFSAKAKYLEGICIFRKGRYLGGYANLPEPQAAVSQASQLAARIP
;
A
#
# COMPACT_ATOMS: atom_id res chain seq x y z
N MET A 1 -34.65 49.62 47.66
CA MET A 1 -33.45 48.76 47.59
C MET A 1 -33.48 48.03 46.26
N ARG A 2 -32.61 48.41 45.31
CA ARG A 2 -32.47 47.76 43.99
C ARG A 2 -31.24 46.85 44.02
N VAL A 3 -31.42 45.54 43.87
CA VAL A 3 -30.33 44.55 43.80
C VAL A 3 -29.97 44.44 42.32
N ALA A 4 -28.74 44.85 41.97
CA ALA A 4 -28.17 44.68 40.65
C ALA A 4 -27.55 43.27 40.56
N GLY A 5 -28.14 42.42 39.78
CA GLY A 5 -27.56 41.10 39.42
C GLY A 5 -26.44 41.21 38.38
N LEU A 6 -25.24 40.85 38.77
CA LEU A 6 -24.07 40.77 37.90
C LEU A 6 -24.12 39.46 37.08
N LEU A 7 -24.41 39.51 35.80
CA LEU A 7 -24.33 38.37 34.87
C LEU A 7 -22.86 38.17 34.49
N LEU A 8 -22.26 37.11 35.02
CA LEU A 8 -20.92 36.66 34.62
C LEU A 8 -21.01 35.85 33.32
N THR A 9 -20.65 36.44 32.22
CA THR A 9 -20.57 35.77 30.94
C THR A 9 -19.25 34.98 30.85
N ILE A 10 -19.33 33.66 30.99
CA ILE A 10 -18.18 32.76 30.77
C ILE A 10 -18.04 32.61 29.24
N LEU A 11 -17.02 33.23 28.65
CA LEU A 11 -16.57 32.94 27.30
C LEU A 11 -15.91 31.54 27.31
N LEU A 12 -16.61 30.52 26.80
CA LEU A 12 -15.97 29.26 26.39
C LEU A 12 -15.13 29.57 25.15
N VAL A 13 -13.82 29.68 25.33
CA VAL A 13 -12.85 29.57 24.21
C VAL A 13 -12.81 28.10 23.79
N ALA A 14 -13.57 27.74 22.76
CA ALA A 14 -13.41 26.47 22.07
C ALA A 14 -12.04 26.50 21.39
N GLY A 15 -11.05 25.92 22.05
CA GLY A 15 -9.76 25.62 21.45
C GLY A 15 -10.01 24.70 20.25
N THR A 16 -9.89 25.20 19.04
CA THR A 16 -9.74 24.38 17.84
C THR A 16 -8.43 23.60 18.05
N ALA A 17 -8.54 22.30 18.35
CA ALA A 17 -7.42 21.39 18.23
C ALA A 17 -6.99 21.45 16.75
N GLY A 18 -6.01 22.30 16.44
CA GLY A 18 -5.43 22.40 15.11
C GLY A 18 -4.88 21.05 14.73
N ALA A 19 -5.35 20.49 13.63
CA ALA A 19 -4.74 19.29 13.07
C ALA A 19 -3.23 19.55 12.99
N GLN A 20 -2.45 18.69 13.63
CA GLN A 20 -1.01 18.89 13.74
C GLN A 20 -0.43 18.79 12.33
N GLU A 21 0.21 19.85 11.86
CA GLU A 21 0.69 19.93 10.48
C GLU A 21 1.73 18.82 10.20
N TYR A 22 1.41 17.92 9.28
CA TYR A 22 2.27 16.80 8.91
C TYR A 22 3.26 17.16 7.79
N LEU A 23 3.11 18.31 7.12
CA LEU A 23 4.02 18.83 6.09
C LEU A 23 4.78 20.04 6.63
N SER A 24 6.04 19.84 7.04
CA SER A 24 6.91 20.90 7.53
C SER A 24 8.38 20.61 7.23
N CYS A 25 9.11 21.64 6.84
CA CYS A 25 10.56 21.56 6.68
C CYS A 25 11.33 21.58 8.02
N GLN A 26 10.65 21.86 9.13
CA GLN A 26 11.30 22.05 10.44
C GLN A 26 11.45 20.73 11.25
N PHE A 27 11.14 19.58 10.65
CA PHE A 27 11.34 18.29 11.31
C PHE A 27 12.80 17.87 11.44
N SER A 28 13.69 18.55 10.72
CA SER A 28 15.14 18.42 10.89
C SER A 28 15.78 19.80 10.84
N PRO A 29 16.82 20.06 11.66
CA PRO A 29 17.46 21.38 11.74
C PRO A 29 18.05 21.84 10.41
N GLY A 30 17.98 23.15 10.17
CA GLY A 30 18.61 23.81 9.01
C GLY A 30 17.77 23.80 7.74
N TRP A 31 16.71 23.02 7.66
CA TRP A 31 15.80 22.99 6.51
C TRP A 31 14.77 24.11 6.59
N GLN A 32 14.54 24.80 5.49
CA GLN A 32 13.55 25.89 5.38
C GLN A 32 12.68 25.64 4.14
N GLN A 33 11.40 26.00 4.24
CA GLN A 33 10.47 25.88 3.11
C GLN A 33 10.92 26.77 1.94
N SER A 34 10.89 26.21 0.74
CA SER A 34 11.21 26.87 -0.52
C SER A 34 9.99 26.84 -1.45
N GLY A 35 9.39 27.98 -1.68
CA GLY A 35 8.20 28.10 -2.52
C GLY A 35 6.88 27.75 -1.81
N ALA A 36 5.81 27.73 -2.60
CA ALA A 36 4.46 27.36 -2.13
C ALA A 36 4.33 25.83 -1.95
N LYS A 37 3.40 25.41 -1.10
CA LYS A 37 2.99 23.99 -1.05
C LYS A 37 2.35 23.58 -2.37
N ARG A 38 2.61 22.37 -2.79
CA ARG A 38 2.02 21.76 -3.99
C ARG A 38 0.75 21.00 -3.59
N GLN A 39 -0.20 20.95 -4.51
CA GLN A 39 -1.39 20.13 -4.37
C GLN A 39 -1.82 19.63 -5.74
N TYR A 40 -2.08 18.32 -5.85
CA TYR A 40 -2.53 17.67 -7.07
C TYR A 40 -3.69 16.72 -6.76
N ALA A 41 -4.65 16.69 -7.67
CA ALA A 41 -5.73 15.71 -7.68
C ALA A 41 -5.48 14.66 -8.77
N ALA A 42 -6.37 13.68 -8.89
CA ALA A 42 -6.19 12.58 -9.84
C ALA A 42 -6.14 13.01 -11.30
N ASP A 43 -6.82 14.10 -11.65
CA ASP A 43 -6.93 14.63 -13.02
C ASP A 43 -5.70 15.44 -13.47
N ASN A 44 -4.90 15.94 -12.53
CA ASN A 44 -3.72 16.74 -12.85
C ASN A 44 -2.41 16.22 -12.25
N LEU A 45 -2.41 15.01 -11.66
CA LEU A 45 -1.20 14.41 -11.08
C LEU A 45 -0.06 14.25 -12.11
N PHE A 46 -0.41 14.03 -13.38
CA PHE A 46 0.57 13.85 -14.46
C PHE A 46 1.43 15.11 -14.70
N GLU A 47 0.95 16.31 -14.33
CA GLU A 47 1.73 17.54 -14.43
C GLU A 47 2.97 17.53 -13.53
N TYR A 48 2.98 16.70 -12.51
CA TYR A 48 4.06 16.60 -11.54
C TYR A 48 4.78 15.25 -11.54
N LYS A 49 4.03 14.14 -11.56
CA LYS A 49 4.59 12.77 -11.53
C LYS A 49 4.86 12.21 -12.92
N ASP A 50 4.48 12.94 -13.99
CA ASP A 50 4.68 12.53 -15.39
C ASP A 50 4.27 11.05 -15.62
N GLY A 51 5.09 10.25 -16.27
CA GLY A 51 4.82 8.83 -16.52
C GLY A 51 4.59 7.97 -15.26
N ALA A 52 5.06 8.39 -14.09
CA ALA A 52 4.81 7.69 -12.84
C ALA A 52 3.36 7.84 -12.34
N ALA A 53 2.61 8.85 -12.80
CA ALA A 53 1.23 9.12 -12.34
C ALA A 53 0.30 7.92 -12.50
N GLU A 54 0.43 7.12 -13.59
CA GLU A 54 -0.39 5.94 -13.83
C GLU A 54 -0.23 4.90 -12.71
N GLY A 55 0.97 4.74 -12.16
CA GLY A 55 1.22 3.87 -11.01
C GLY A 55 0.38 4.28 -9.81
N TYR A 56 0.37 5.57 -9.46
CA TYR A 56 -0.44 6.11 -8.35
C TYR A 56 -1.94 5.91 -8.59
N LEU A 57 -2.41 6.26 -9.80
CA LEU A 57 -3.83 6.12 -10.18
C LEU A 57 -4.29 4.65 -10.10
N SER A 58 -3.45 3.71 -10.51
CA SER A 58 -3.77 2.28 -10.45
C SER A 58 -3.97 1.78 -9.01
N PHE A 59 -3.27 2.37 -8.03
CA PHE A 59 -3.46 2.09 -6.62
C PHE A 59 -4.58 2.93 -5.96
N GLY A 60 -5.39 3.66 -6.74
CA GLY A 60 -6.51 4.42 -6.20
C GLY A 60 -6.09 5.73 -5.52
N PHE A 61 -5.20 6.46 -6.15
CA PHE A 61 -4.80 7.80 -5.74
C PHE A 61 -5.99 8.76 -5.68
N VAL A 62 -6.06 9.55 -4.63
CA VAL A 62 -7.10 10.56 -4.40
C VAL A 62 -6.54 11.97 -4.61
N GLN A 63 -5.52 12.32 -3.84
CA GLN A 63 -4.84 13.61 -3.91
C GLN A 63 -3.42 13.52 -3.33
N MET A 64 -2.62 14.52 -3.64
CA MET A 64 -1.28 14.68 -3.08
C MET A 64 -1.08 16.10 -2.57
N GLN A 65 -0.38 16.24 -1.46
CA GLN A 65 0.16 17.50 -0.97
C GLN A 65 1.67 17.37 -0.84
N GLY A 66 2.40 18.42 -1.18
CA GLY A 66 3.84 18.40 -1.10
C GLY A 66 4.45 19.75 -0.70
N VAL A 67 5.69 19.70 -0.25
CA VAL A 67 6.50 20.88 0.09
C VAL A 67 7.94 20.65 -0.33
N SER A 68 8.57 21.68 -0.85
CA SER A 68 10.02 21.69 -1.09
C SER A 68 10.73 22.42 0.04
N CYS A 69 11.82 21.86 0.51
CA CYS A 69 12.69 22.43 1.55
C CYS A 69 14.10 22.62 1.00
N LYS A 70 14.81 23.62 1.53
CA LYS A 70 16.22 23.89 1.18
C LYS A 70 17.10 23.99 2.43
N ARG A 71 18.33 23.49 2.29
CA ARG A 71 19.40 23.63 3.27
C ARG A 71 20.72 23.83 2.52
N GLY A 72 21.21 25.09 2.48
CA GLY A 72 22.36 25.43 1.64
C GLY A 72 22.10 25.16 0.15
N GLY A 73 22.88 24.26 -0.44
CA GLY A 73 22.71 23.80 -1.83
C GLY A 73 21.77 22.60 -2.01
N ASP A 74 21.34 21.97 -0.91
CA ASP A 74 20.49 20.78 -0.93
C ASP A 74 19.02 21.17 -1.10
N THR A 75 18.27 20.34 -1.80
CA THR A 75 16.81 20.45 -1.94
C THR A 75 16.17 19.15 -1.48
N LEU A 76 15.12 19.23 -0.68
CA LEU A 76 14.34 18.10 -0.20
C LEU A 76 12.89 18.28 -0.64
N ASP A 77 12.36 17.32 -1.38
CA ASP A 77 10.95 17.26 -1.74
C ASP A 77 10.23 16.24 -0.86
N ILE A 78 9.13 16.67 -0.25
CA ILE A 78 8.27 15.87 0.60
C ILE A 78 6.90 15.81 -0.06
N ASP A 79 6.43 14.61 -0.38
CA ASP A 79 5.12 14.35 -0.96
C ASP A 79 4.31 13.39 -0.08
N VAL A 80 3.06 13.75 0.19
CA VAL A 80 2.09 12.92 0.91
C VAL A 80 0.93 12.64 -0.02
N SER A 81 0.85 11.42 -0.50
CA SER A 81 -0.21 10.94 -1.37
C SER A 81 -1.28 10.24 -0.55
N GLU A 82 -2.52 10.73 -0.66
CA GLU A 82 -3.70 10.09 -0.09
C GLU A 82 -4.24 9.07 -1.08
N MET A 83 -4.35 7.82 -0.63
CA MET A 83 -4.94 6.72 -1.39
C MET A 83 -6.37 6.46 -0.90
N ASN A 84 -7.18 5.74 -1.67
CA ASN A 84 -8.57 5.47 -1.31
C ASN A 84 -8.72 4.55 -0.07
N ASP A 85 -7.71 3.74 0.24
CA ASP A 85 -7.69 2.87 1.43
C ASP A 85 -6.25 2.52 1.88
N PRO A 86 -6.08 1.97 3.11
CA PRO A 86 -4.76 1.64 3.64
C PRO A 86 -3.99 0.55 2.88
N ASP A 87 -4.67 -0.40 2.27
CA ASP A 87 -4.01 -1.46 1.49
C ASP A 87 -3.45 -0.92 0.18
N SER A 88 -4.10 0.08 -0.40
CA SER A 88 -3.60 0.84 -1.55
C SER A 88 -2.34 1.64 -1.20
N ALA A 89 -2.34 2.33 -0.05
CA ALA A 89 -1.16 3.06 0.42
C ALA A 89 0.03 2.12 0.69
N TYR A 90 -0.24 0.97 1.33
CA TYR A 90 0.79 -0.04 1.52
C TYR A 90 1.28 -0.63 0.18
N GLY A 91 0.36 -0.87 -0.76
CA GLY A 91 0.69 -1.36 -2.09
C GLY A 91 1.60 -0.39 -2.86
N MET A 92 1.32 0.91 -2.77
CA MET A 92 2.15 1.95 -3.37
C MET A 92 3.56 1.97 -2.75
N PHE A 93 3.66 1.90 -1.40
CA PHE A 93 4.93 1.77 -0.71
C PHE A 93 5.69 0.50 -1.17
N ALA A 94 5.04 -0.66 -1.16
CA ALA A 94 5.68 -1.93 -1.52
C ALA A 94 6.16 -1.96 -2.99
N ALA A 95 5.42 -1.32 -3.90
CA ALA A 95 5.78 -1.24 -5.32
C ALA A 95 7.00 -0.35 -5.59
N ASN A 96 7.24 0.66 -4.73
CA ASN A 96 8.34 1.62 -4.85
C ASN A 96 9.50 1.34 -3.88
N SER A 97 9.39 0.30 -3.05
CA SER A 97 10.44 -0.08 -2.11
C SER A 97 11.63 -0.75 -2.81
N ASP A 98 12.83 -0.42 -2.38
CA ASP A 98 14.04 -1.16 -2.75
C ASP A 98 14.03 -2.53 -2.05
N PRO A 99 13.97 -3.66 -2.80
CA PRO A 99 13.92 -4.99 -2.20
C PRO A 99 15.19 -5.38 -1.44
N THR A 100 16.29 -4.65 -1.63
CA THR A 100 17.58 -4.90 -0.96
C THR A 100 17.75 -4.08 0.32
N ALA A 101 16.98 -2.99 0.49
CA ALA A 101 17.04 -2.14 1.66
C ALA A 101 16.15 -2.69 2.82
N PRO A 102 16.59 -2.55 4.08
CA PRO A 102 15.82 -3.04 5.22
C PRO A 102 14.52 -2.25 5.40
N ILE A 103 13.46 -2.95 5.80
CA ILE A 103 12.20 -2.33 6.19
C ILE A 103 12.31 -1.75 7.62
N ALA A 104 12.09 -0.46 7.73
CA ALA A 104 12.03 0.24 9.00
C ALA A 104 10.64 0.13 9.64
N LYS A 105 10.57 0.16 10.97
CA LYS A 105 9.31 0.19 11.73
C LYS A 105 8.75 1.62 11.77
N ILE A 106 8.26 2.08 10.62
CA ILE A 106 7.61 3.37 10.42
C ILE A 106 6.28 3.09 9.73
N GLY A 107 5.16 3.43 10.37
CA GLY A 107 3.83 3.11 9.87
C GLY A 107 3.61 1.63 9.59
N MET A 108 2.95 1.30 8.49
CA MET A 108 2.71 -0.07 8.01
C MET A 108 3.98 -0.72 7.43
N GLY A 109 4.97 0.07 7.10
CA GLY A 109 6.27 -0.26 6.55
C GLY A 109 6.93 1.00 6.02
N GLY A 110 8.25 1.13 6.18
CA GLY A 110 9.02 2.27 5.69
C GLY A 110 10.42 1.87 5.30
N GLN A 111 11.07 2.71 4.53
CA GLN A 111 12.50 2.64 4.23
C GLN A 111 13.15 4.00 4.48
N VAL A 112 14.36 3.97 4.99
CA VAL A 112 15.19 5.16 5.19
C VAL A 112 16.54 4.87 4.58
N GLN A 113 16.94 5.71 3.64
CA GLN A 113 18.20 5.63 2.91
C GLN A 113 18.99 6.94 3.09
N ARG A 114 20.14 7.05 2.47
CA ARG A 114 21.05 8.22 2.65
C ARG A 114 20.40 9.56 2.26
N GLN A 115 19.60 9.57 1.20
CA GLN A 115 18.99 10.78 0.62
C GLN A 115 17.50 10.58 0.31
N SER A 116 16.88 9.56 0.91
CA SER A 116 15.44 9.34 0.73
C SER A 116 14.84 8.60 1.91
N ALA A 117 13.54 8.80 2.10
CA ALA A 117 12.73 7.95 2.96
C ALA A 117 11.33 7.80 2.34
N SER A 118 10.72 6.65 2.56
CA SER A 118 9.34 6.42 2.18
C SER A 118 8.64 5.55 3.22
N PHE A 119 7.34 5.73 3.39
CA PHE A 119 6.54 4.87 4.26
C PHE A 119 5.05 4.95 3.93
N ALA A 120 4.29 3.97 4.43
CA ALA A 120 2.83 4.01 4.39
C ALA A 120 2.25 4.02 5.80
N LYS A 121 1.23 4.86 6.05
CA LYS A 121 0.44 4.89 7.28
C LYS A 121 -1.01 5.22 6.99
N GLY A 122 -1.94 4.39 7.49
CA GLY A 122 -3.35 4.55 7.13
C GLY A 122 -3.51 4.57 5.61
N LYS A 123 -4.20 5.55 5.09
CA LYS A 123 -4.38 5.75 3.65
C LYS A 123 -3.30 6.62 2.98
N TYR A 124 -2.24 6.97 3.70
CA TYR A 124 -1.18 7.84 3.20
C TYR A 124 0.06 7.05 2.79
N TYR A 125 0.57 7.38 1.62
CA TYR A 125 1.90 7.03 1.14
C TYR A 125 2.76 8.28 1.13
N VAL A 126 3.92 8.23 1.79
CA VAL A 126 4.84 9.36 1.94
C VAL A 126 6.14 9.07 1.23
N GLU A 127 6.60 10.05 0.47
CA GLU A 127 7.90 10.08 -0.18
C GLU A 127 8.67 11.32 0.27
N ILE A 128 9.93 11.13 0.58
CA ILE A 128 10.89 12.17 0.96
C ILE A 128 12.12 11.91 0.12
N VAL A 129 12.47 12.85 -0.75
CA VAL A 129 13.60 12.70 -1.69
C VAL A 129 14.46 13.92 -1.62
N GLU A 130 15.73 13.74 -1.35
CA GLU A 130 16.73 14.79 -1.35
C GLU A 130 17.52 14.80 -2.66
N THR A 131 17.70 15.99 -3.22
CA THR A 131 18.70 16.29 -4.24
C THR A 131 19.83 17.04 -3.56
N ALA A 132 20.84 16.31 -3.13
CA ALA A 132 21.99 16.86 -2.42
C ALA A 132 22.98 17.54 -3.39
N ALA A 133 23.57 18.65 -2.98
CA ALA A 133 24.66 19.30 -3.71
C ALA A 133 25.90 18.39 -3.78
N ASN A 134 26.11 17.56 -2.76
CA ASN A 134 27.11 16.48 -2.76
C ASN A 134 26.37 15.12 -2.85
N PRO A 135 26.45 14.38 -3.98
CA PRO A 135 25.82 13.07 -4.12
C PRO A 135 26.29 12.01 -3.11
N ASP A 136 27.47 12.19 -2.52
CA ASP A 136 28.02 11.29 -1.51
C ASP A 136 27.62 11.65 -0.07
N ALA A 137 26.84 12.71 0.13
CA ALA A 137 26.33 13.09 1.45
C ALA A 137 25.52 11.96 2.09
N ASP A 138 25.63 11.82 3.41
CA ASP A 138 24.82 10.89 4.19
C ASP A 138 23.88 11.66 5.11
N ASP A 139 22.66 11.85 4.66
CA ASP A 139 21.59 12.52 5.40
C ASP A 139 20.57 11.56 5.99
N THR A 140 20.93 10.28 6.18
CA THR A 140 20.07 9.24 6.79
C THR A 140 19.39 9.71 8.07
N ALA A 141 20.12 10.47 8.93
CA ALA A 141 19.58 11.01 10.17
C ALA A 141 18.46 12.03 9.93
N ALA A 142 18.62 12.92 8.95
CA ALA A 142 17.59 13.89 8.55
C ALA A 142 16.38 13.17 7.93
N MET A 143 16.61 12.25 7.00
CA MET A 143 15.53 11.42 6.38
C MET A 143 14.70 10.71 7.44
N LYS A 144 15.37 10.09 8.42
CA LYS A 144 14.70 9.44 9.55
C LYS A 144 13.91 10.42 10.41
N ALA A 145 14.47 11.60 10.70
CA ALA A 145 13.79 12.63 11.51
C ALA A 145 12.50 13.09 10.83
N PHE A 146 12.54 13.37 9.52
CA PHE A 146 11.35 13.70 8.74
C PHE A 146 10.32 12.57 8.76
N ALA A 147 10.71 11.35 8.42
CA ALA A 147 9.79 10.22 8.35
C ALA A 147 9.09 9.94 9.69
N VAL A 148 9.82 9.93 10.82
CA VAL A 148 9.27 9.71 12.16
C VAL A 148 8.36 10.86 12.59
N ALA A 149 8.76 12.11 12.33
CA ALA A 149 7.96 13.27 12.70
C ALA A 149 6.63 13.34 11.92
N MET A 150 6.65 12.97 10.65
CA MET A 150 5.44 12.89 9.80
C MET A 150 4.57 11.70 10.21
N GLU A 151 5.18 10.54 10.45
CA GLU A 151 4.47 9.35 10.90
C GLU A 151 3.67 9.62 12.18
N ALA A 152 4.26 10.31 13.15
CA ALA A 152 3.59 10.67 14.40
C ALA A 152 2.37 11.59 14.20
N ARG A 153 2.27 12.31 13.09
CA ARG A 153 1.20 13.29 12.79
C ARG A 153 0.13 12.80 11.83
N LEU A 154 0.44 11.79 11.06
CA LEU A 154 -0.54 11.13 10.21
C LEU A 154 -1.37 10.14 11.02
N GLU A 155 -2.64 10.02 10.66
CA GLU A 155 -3.58 9.10 11.30
C GLU A 155 -3.69 7.77 10.55
N GLY A 156 -4.19 6.75 11.24
CA GLY A 156 -4.58 5.47 10.64
C GLY A 156 -3.69 4.30 11.04
N ARG A 157 -3.92 3.19 10.37
CA ARG A 157 -3.31 1.87 10.63
C ARG A 157 -1.79 1.91 10.48
N VAL A 158 -1.09 1.27 11.43
CA VAL A 158 0.38 1.09 11.44
C VAL A 158 0.81 -0.35 11.20
N THR A 159 -0.13 -1.28 11.08
CA THR A 159 0.15 -2.69 10.77
C THR A 159 -0.04 -2.95 9.28
N PRO A 160 0.87 -3.69 8.62
CA PRO A 160 0.70 -4.07 7.22
C PRO A 160 -0.56 -4.92 7.03
N PRO A 161 -1.03 -5.11 5.79
CA PRO A 161 -2.18 -5.97 5.49
C PRO A 161 -1.98 -7.39 6.02
N GLU A 162 -2.96 -7.92 6.77
CA GLU A 162 -2.88 -9.25 7.39
C GLU A 162 -2.66 -10.38 6.39
N ALA A 163 -3.27 -10.25 5.21
CA ALA A 163 -3.15 -11.24 4.13
C ALA A 163 -1.71 -11.54 3.71
N LEU A 164 -0.78 -10.61 3.91
CA LEU A 164 0.65 -10.85 3.65
C LEU A 164 1.23 -11.93 4.57
N GLY A 165 0.70 -12.08 5.78
CA GLY A 165 1.09 -13.07 6.76
C GLY A 165 0.52 -14.48 6.49
N TRP A 166 -0.49 -14.60 5.62
CA TRP A 166 -1.14 -15.89 5.32
C TRP A 166 -0.36 -16.73 4.30
N PHE A 167 0.52 -16.12 3.53
CA PHE A 167 1.36 -16.85 2.58
C PHE A 167 2.36 -17.77 3.28
N PRO A 168 2.53 -19.04 2.84
CA PRO A 168 3.61 -19.90 3.29
C PRO A 168 4.97 -19.24 3.13
N LYS A 169 5.84 -19.34 4.14
CA LYS A 169 7.16 -18.67 4.11
C LYS A 169 8.25 -19.49 3.45
N GLU A 170 8.03 -20.81 3.31
CA GLU A 170 9.00 -21.69 2.70
C GLU A 170 9.20 -21.38 1.21
N ASN A 171 10.44 -21.19 0.78
CA ASN A 171 10.82 -20.82 -0.58
C ASN A 171 10.15 -19.53 -1.12
N LEU A 172 9.70 -18.67 -0.22
CA LEU A 172 9.12 -17.37 -0.56
C LEU A 172 10.21 -16.39 -1.00
N ASN A 173 10.10 -15.88 -2.23
CA ASN A 173 11.03 -14.88 -2.77
C ASN A 173 10.55 -13.46 -2.49
N SER A 174 9.27 -13.17 -2.73
CA SER A 174 8.70 -11.83 -2.51
C SER A 174 7.19 -11.91 -2.31
N VAL A 175 6.65 -10.90 -1.61
CA VAL A 175 5.20 -10.65 -1.51
C VAL A 175 4.96 -9.20 -1.87
N GLY A 176 3.92 -8.95 -2.66
CA GLY A 176 3.52 -7.61 -3.06
C GLY A 176 2.01 -7.47 -3.24
N VAL A 177 1.60 -6.25 -3.51
CA VAL A 177 0.22 -5.91 -3.87
C VAL A 177 0.18 -5.62 -5.38
N ILE A 178 -0.73 -6.27 -6.06
CA ILE A 178 -1.03 -6.00 -7.48
C ILE A 178 -2.32 -5.18 -7.51
N PRO A 179 -2.31 -3.95 -8.05
CA PRO A 179 -3.45 -3.04 -7.96
C PRO A 179 -4.64 -3.48 -8.81
N GLN A 180 -4.40 -4.25 -9.87
CA GLN A 180 -5.43 -4.72 -10.79
C GLN A 180 -4.97 -5.95 -11.60
N SER A 181 -5.92 -6.75 -12.06
CA SER A 181 -5.66 -7.89 -12.94
C SER A 181 -4.63 -8.89 -12.40
N VAL A 182 -4.87 -9.38 -11.18
CA VAL A 182 -4.02 -10.42 -10.57
C VAL A 182 -3.92 -11.61 -11.53
N LEU A 183 -2.73 -12.14 -11.74
CA LEU A 183 -2.40 -13.15 -12.77
C LEU A 183 -2.73 -12.73 -14.22
N GLY A 184 -2.92 -11.45 -14.49
CA GLY A 184 -3.39 -10.96 -15.80
C GLY A 184 -4.89 -11.17 -16.02
N LEU A 185 -5.65 -11.63 -15.03
CA LEU A 185 -7.09 -11.87 -15.11
C LEU A 185 -7.85 -10.62 -14.63
N ARG A 186 -8.59 -9.98 -15.52
CA ARG A 186 -9.32 -8.72 -15.24
C ARG A 186 -10.41 -8.88 -14.15
N GLU A 187 -10.95 -10.07 -13.99
CA GLU A 187 -11.91 -10.44 -12.97
C GLU A 187 -11.30 -10.41 -11.57
N LEU A 188 -10.01 -10.73 -11.45
CA LEU A 188 -9.24 -10.65 -10.21
C LEU A 188 -8.65 -9.26 -10.08
N LYS A 189 -9.36 -8.36 -9.43
CA LYS A 189 -8.99 -6.95 -9.32
C LYS A 189 -7.70 -6.76 -8.53
N ARG A 190 -7.72 -6.02 -7.43
CA ARG A 190 -6.57 -5.86 -6.55
C ARG A 190 -6.38 -7.09 -5.67
N GLY A 191 -5.13 -7.54 -5.52
CA GLY A 191 -4.81 -8.65 -4.64
C GLY A 191 -3.37 -8.67 -4.19
N TYR A 192 -3.09 -9.59 -3.29
CA TYR A 192 -1.76 -9.90 -2.79
C TYR A 192 -1.18 -11.05 -3.58
N VAL A 193 0.08 -10.95 -3.99
CA VAL A 193 0.76 -12.00 -4.75
C VAL A 193 2.08 -12.33 -4.08
N ALA A 194 2.28 -13.61 -3.81
CA ALA A 194 3.52 -14.17 -3.31
C ALA A 194 4.21 -14.95 -4.44
N LYS A 195 5.47 -14.60 -4.72
CA LYS A 195 6.30 -15.32 -5.69
C LYS A 195 7.22 -16.28 -4.97
N TYR A 196 7.25 -17.52 -5.44
CA TYR A 196 8.06 -18.57 -4.90
C TYR A 196 9.14 -19.03 -5.90
N LYS A 197 10.06 -19.89 -5.47
CA LYS A 197 11.02 -20.54 -6.37
C LYS A 197 10.31 -21.30 -7.49
N ALA A 198 9.15 -21.88 -7.21
CA ALA A 198 8.27 -22.52 -8.19
C ALA A 198 6.85 -21.98 -8.00
N GLY A 199 6.32 -21.33 -9.03
CA GLY A 199 4.97 -20.81 -9.06
C GLY A 199 4.75 -19.52 -8.26
N GLN A 200 3.49 -19.14 -8.18
CA GLN A 200 3.05 -17.98 -7.42
C GLN A 200 1.68 -18.23 -6.78
N ALA A 201 1.51 -17.71 -5.57
CA ALA A 201 0.23 -17.69 -4.87
C ALA A 201 -0.41 -16.32 -4.94
N PHE A 202 -1.73 -16.27 -4.79
CA PHE A 202 -2.44 -14.99 -4.70
C PHE A 202 -3.60 -15.07 -3.72
N ILE A 203 -4.01 -13.90 -3.20
CA ILE A 203 -5.20 -13.69 -2.39
C ILE A 203 -5.85 -12.39 -2.86
N VAL A 204 -7.13 -12.46 -3.23
CA VAL A 204 -7.95 -11.30 -3.62
C VAL A 204 -9.10 -11.17 -2.64
N PRO A 205 -9.15 -10.11 -1.83
CA PRO A 205 -10.28 -9.84 -0.96
C PRO A 205 -11.44 -9.25 -1.77
N GLU A 206 -12.64 -9.79 -1.55
CA GLU A 206 -13.90 -9.27 -2.12
C GLU A 206 -14.75 -8.65 -1.01
N PRO A 207 -15.74 -7.81 -1.34
CA PRO A 207 -16.60 -7.17 -0.35
C PRO A 207 -17.42 -8.18 0.49
N SER A 208 -17.83 -9.30 -0.12
CA SER A 208 -18.62 -10.33 0.56
C SER A 208 -18.35 -11.74 0.00
N PRO A 209 -18.76 -12.80 0.70
CA PRO A 209 -18.68 -14.17 0.19
C PRO A 209 -19.45 -14.37 -1.13
N GLU A 210 -20.58 -13.70 -1.32
CA GLU A 210 -21.40 -13.75 -2.53
C GLU A 210 -20.66 -13.11 -3.72
N ALA A 211 -19.99 -11.96 -3.49
CA ALA A 211 -19.17 -11.32 -4.49
C ALA A 211 -18.00 -12.23 -4.90
N ALA A 212 -17.33 -12.85 -3.93
CA ALA A 212 -16.25 -13.80 -4.20
C ALA A 212 -16.74 -15.03 -5.00
N ALA A 213 -17.92 -15.57 -4.67
CA ALA A 213 -18.50 -16.68 -5.42
C ALA A 213 -18.83 -16.27 -6.87
N ALA A 214 -19.37 -15.08 -7.08
CA ALA A 214 -19.65 -14.57 -8.42
C ALA A 214 -18.37 -14.40 -9.25
N VAL A 215 -17.31 -13.85 -8.65
CA VAL A 215 -15.99 -13.71 -9.32
C VAL A 215 -15.40 -15.09 -9.62
N LEU A 216 -15.41 -16.04 -8.69
CA LEU A 216 -14.91 -17.40 -8.92
C LEU A 216 -15.61 -18.06 -10.12
N LYS A 217 -16.93 -17.94 -10.18
CA LYS A 217 -17.74 -18.45 -11.30
C LYS A 217 -17.39 -17.79 -12.64
N SER A 218 -17.11 -16.48 -12.62
CA SER A 218 -16.68 -15.74 -13.82
C SER A 218 -15.30 -16.18 -14.27
N VAL A 219 -14.34 -16.23 -13.37
CA VAL A 219 -12.96 -16.66 -13.64
C VAL A 219 -12.92 -18.09 -14.17
N ARG A 220 -13.70 -19.03 -13.57
CA ARG A 220 -13.74 -20.43 -14.02
C ARG A 220 -14.11 -20.57 -15.51
N LYS A 221 -14.97 -19.70 -16.03
CA LYS A 221 -15.38 -19.73 -17.44
C LYS A 221 -14.26 -19.37 -18.43
N LEU A 222 -13.16 -18.77 -17.94
CA LEU A 222 -12.00 -18.43 -18.77
C LEU A 222 -11.08 -19.63 -19.03
N PHE A 223 -11.34 -20.77 -18.35
CA PHE A 223 -10.51 -21.95 -18.42
C PHE A 223 -11.27 -23.14 -19.01
N ASP A 224 -10.92 -23.51 -20.22
CA ASP A 224 -11.45 -24.71 -20.84
C ASP A 224 -11.00 -25.96 -20.05
N GLY A 225 -11.92 -26.89 -19.82
CA GLY A 225 -11.63 -28.12 -19.09
C GLY A 225 -11.39 -27.93 -17.60
N ALA A 226 -11.79 -26.80 -16.99
CA ALA A 226 -11.68 -26.57 -15.56
C ALA A 226 -12.42 -27.64 -14.74
N ALA A 227 -11.66 -28.46 -13.99
CA ALA A 227 -12.18 -29.48 -13.12
C ALA A 227 -12.46 -28.94 -11.71
N ALA A 228 -13.49 -29.44 -11.03
CA ALA A 228 -13.74 -29.08 -9.63
C ALA A 228 -12.60 -29.54 -8.73
N ALA A 229 -12.19 -28.71 -7.78
CA ALA A 229 -11.19 -29.01 -6.78
C ALA A 229 -11.74 -28.79 -5.37
N GLN A 230 -11.48 -29.73 -4.46
CA GLN A 230 -11.92 -29.66 -3.06
C GLN A 230 -10.91 -28.79 -2.27
N VAL A 231 -10.96 -27.46 -2.48
CA VAL A 231 -10.11 -26.47 -1.82
C VAL A 231 -10.96 -25.28 -1.38
N GLY A 232 -10.82 -24.88 -0.14
CA GLY A 232 -11.66 -23.84 0.45
C GLY A 232 -13.14 -24.25 0.52
N ASP A 233 -14.02 -23.30 0.30
CA ASP A 233 -15.48 -23.57 0.23
C ASP A 233 -15.86 -24.07 -1.17
N GLU A 234 -15.18 -23.60 -2.19
CA GLU A 234 -15.36 -23.97 -3.59
C GLU A 234 -14.07 -23.68 -4.36
N GLY A 235 -13.67 -24.56 -5.28
CA GLY A 235 -12.49 -24.37 -6.09
C GLY A 235 -12.54 -25.11 -7.41
N PHE A 236 -11.60 -24.75 -8.28
CA PHE A 236 -11.34 -25.47 -9.52
C PHE A 236 -9.85 -25.50 -9.83
N SER A 237 -9.45 -26.47 -10.64
CA SER A 237 -8.10 -26.56 -11.21
C SER A 237 -8.17 -26.65 -12.72
N ALA A 238 -7.15 -26.17 -13.38
CA ALA A 238 -7.02 -26.21 -14.83
C ALA A 238 -5.54 -26.22 -15.27
N LYS A 239 -5.32 -26.50 -16.53
CA LYS A 239 -4.03 -26.25 -17.20
C LYS A 239 -4.24 -25.16 -18.25
N ALA A 240 -3.42 -24.11 -18.21
CA ALA A 240 -3.56 -22.95 -19.10
C ALA A 240 -2.21 -22.58 -19.73
N LYS A 241 -2.24 -22.10 -20.95
CA LYS A 241 -1.05 -21.82 -21.76
C LYS A 241 -0.03 -20.90 -21.06
N TYR A 242 -0.50 -19.89 -20.32
CA TYR A 242 0.36 -18.86 -19.68
C TYR A 242 0.42 -18.96 -18.16
N LEU A 243 -0.41 -19.79 -17.57
CA LEU A 243 -0.49 -19.98 -16.11
C LEU A 243 -0.18 -21.41 -15.70
N GLU A 244 0.15 -22.27 -16.68
CA GLU A 244 0.45 -23.71 -16.49
C GLU A 244 -0.61 -24.41 -15.61
N GLY A 245 -0.18 -25.16 -14.61
CA GLY A 245 -1.08 -25.72 -13.60
C GLY A 245 -1.54 -24.65 -12.64
N ILE A 246 -2.86 -24.47 -12.56
CA ILE A 246 -3.52 -23.48 -11.73
C ILE A 246 -4.60 -24.13 -10.86
N CYS A 247 -4.75 -23.63 -9.63
CA CYS A 247 -5.90 -23.88 -8.78
C CYS A 247 -6.39 -22.56 -8.19
N ILE A 248 -7.67 -22.26 -8.35
CA ILE A 248 -8.32 -21.07 -7.77
C ILE A 248 -9.46 -21.56 -6.89
N PHE A 249 -9.56 -20.96 -5.69
CA PHE A 249 -10.59 -21.30 -4.72
C PHE A 249 -11.18 -20.05 -4.07
N ARG A 250 -12.33 -20.22 -3.44
CA ARG A 250 -12.95 -19.25 -2.54
C ARG A 250 -12.89 -19.80 -1.11
N LYS A 251 -12.60 -18.91 -0.16
CA LYS A 251 -12.82 -19.15 1.27
C LYS A 251 -13.41 -17.88 1.90
N GLY A 252 -14.65 -17.97 2.39
CA GLY A 252 -15.39 -16.81 2.81
C GLY A 252 -15.48 -15.76 1.70
N ARG A 253 -15.02 -14.56 1.97
CA ARG A 253 -14.93 -13.44 1.03
C ARG A 253 -13.61 -13.36 0.23
N TYR A 254 -12.72 -14.31 0.42
CA TYR A 254 -11.42 -14.30 -0.26
C TYR A 254 -11.38 -15.28 -1.42
N LEU A 255 -10.86 -14.82 -2.54
CA LEU A 255 -10.35 -15.70 -3.59
C LEU A 255 -8.87 -15.94 -3.33
N GLY A 256 -8.43 -17.16 -3.51
CA GLY A 256 -7.02 -17.52 -3.37
C GLY A 256 -6.64 -18.58 -4.39
N GLY A 257 -5.35 -18.81 -4.54
CA GLY A 257 -4.90 -19.85 -5.43
C GLY A 257 -3.40 -19.89 -5.65
N TYR A 258 -3.00 -20.84 -6.47
CA TYR A 258 -1.66 -21.00 -7.00
C TYR A 258 -1.69 -21.12 -8.53
N ALA A 259 -0.66 -20.60 -9.18
CA ALA A 259 -0.46 -20.68 -10.62
C ALA A 259 1.02 -20.92 -10.95
N ASN A 260 1.29 -21.20 -12.23
CA ASN A 260 2.63 -21.46 -12.77
C ASN A 260 3.32 -22.67 -12.10
N LEU A 261 2.55 -23.70 -11.81
CA LEU A 261 3.07 -25.01 -11.39
C LEU A 261 2.97 -26.00 -12.56
N PRO A 262 3.87 -27.01 -12.64
CA PRO A 262 3.92 -27.91 -13.80
C PRO A 262 2.60 -28.60 -14.10
N GLU A 263 1.86 -29.00 -13.07
CA GLU A 263 0.60 -29.71 -13.19
C GLU A 263 -0.48 -29.16 -12.25
N PRO A 264 -1.77 -29.25 -12.64
CA PRO A 264 -2.90 -28.78 -11.82
C PRO A 264 -2.96 -29.42 -10.44
N GLN A 265 -2.56 -30.68 -10.31
CA GLN A 265 -2.56 -31.39 -9.03
C GLN A 265 -1.57 -30.77 -8.04
N ALA A 266 -0.41 -30.32 -8.50
CA ALA A 266 0.54 -29.60 -7.67
C ALA A 266 -0.05 -28.26 -7.19
N ALA A 267 -0.77 -27.54 -8.08
CA ALA A 267 -1.47 -26.30 -7.72
C ALA A 267 -2.57 -26.55 -6.68
N VAL A 268 -3.34 -27.63 -6.79
CA VAL A 268 -4.36 -28.04 -5.79
C VAL A 268 -3.71 -28.26 -4.42
N SER A 269 -2.59 -29.00 -4.37
CA SER A 269 -1.88 -29.27 -3.10
C SER A 269 -1.42 -27.98 -2.42
N GLN A 270 -0.80 -27.06 -3.16
CA GLN A 270 -0.33 -25.78 -2.62
C GLN A 270 -1.49 -24.85 -2.25
N ALA A 271 -2.54 -24.82 -3.05
CA ALA A 271 -3.75 -24.02 -2.78
C ALA A 271 -4.46 -24.50 -1.50
N SER A 272 -4.48 -25.79 -1.22
CA SER A 272 -5.04 -26.35 0.03
C SER A 272 -4.30 -25.88 1.27
N GLN A 273 -2.96 -25.80 1.19
CA GLN A 273 -2.13 -25.26 2.28
C GLN A 273 -2.39 -23.75 2.50
N LEU A 274 -2.57 -22.99 1.41
CA LEU A 274 -2.91 -21.56 1.50
C LEU A 274 -4.31 -21.39 2.10
N ALA A 275 -5.31 -22.14 1.62
CA ALA A 275 -6.68 -22.09 2.12
C ALA A 275 -6.78 -22.35 3.64
N ALA A 276 -5.95 -23.23 4.17
CA ALA A 276 -5.89 -23.51 5.60
C ALA A 276 -5.40 -22.32 6.45
N ARG A 277 -4.72 -21.32 5.86
CA ARG A 277 -4.17 -20.14 6.52
C ARG A 277 -5.07 -18.90 6.42
N ILE A 278 -5.99 -18.88 5.48
CA ILE A 278 -7.00 -17.82 5.36
C ILE A 278 -8.06 -18.05 6.45
N PRO A 279 -8.45 -17.02 7.23
CA PRO A 279 -9.41 -17.15 8.34
C PRO A 279 -10.83 -17.55 7.88
#